data_72c66c18088832af4869f457f7959689
#
_entry.id   72c66c18088832af4869f457f7959689
#
_cell.length_a   1.000
_cell.length_b   1.000
_cell.length_c   1.000
_cell.angle_alpha   90.00
_cell.angle_beta   90.00
_cell.angle_gamma   90.00
#
_symmetry.space_group_name_H-M   'P 1'
#
loop_
_entity.id
_entity.type
_entity.pdbx_description
1 polymer ?
#
loop_
_entity_poly.entity_id
_entity_poly.type
_entity_poly.pdbx_seq_one_letter_code
_entity_poly.pdbx_strand_id
1 'polypeptide(L)'
;MNPMDCKQAQNVWSRVMAAQTAALCTNAEKAPEKTARTQQAPAVSITPEQVMQAMHEELCDAQTYRCLAARMSGCARKTLLAISHDERCHAKKLGAIYFLLTGKKACPKKPENPC
;
A
#
# COMPACT_ATOMS: atom_id res chain seq x y z
N MET A 1 -30.72 -9.56 11.52
CA MET A 1 -29.71 -8.60 11.05
C MET A 1 -29.44 -8.84 9.57
N ASN A 2 -29.72 -7.86 8.76
CA ASN A 2 -29.49 -8.02 7.33
C ASN A 2 -28.05 -7.69 7.01
N PRO A 3 -27.35 -8.61 6.37
CA PRO A 3 -26.00 -8.29 5.94
C PRO A 3 -26.07 -7.17 4.93
N MET A 4 -25.14 -6.25 5.01
CA MET A 4 -25.04 -5.16 4.05
C MET A 4 -24.84 -5.75 2.67
N ASP A 5 -25.61 -5.26 1.72
CA ASP A 5 -25.45 -5.65 0.34
C ASP A 5 -24.05 -5.28 -0.15
N CYS A 6 -23.50 -6.11 -1.01
CA CYS A 6 -22.18 -5.91 -1.57
C CYS A 6 -22.01 -4.53 -2.18
N LYS A 7 -23.02 -4.08 -2.90
CA LYS A 7 -22.99 -2.76 -3.52
C LYS A 7 -22.96 -1.65 -2.49
N GLN A 8 -23.74 -1.82 -1.40
CA GLN A 8 -23.75 -0.84 -0.34
C GLN A 8 -22.40 -0.76 0.36
N ALA A 9 -21.85 -1.92 0.66
CA ALA A 9 -20.54 -1.98 1.30
C ALA A 9 -19.48 -1.34 0.43
N GLN A 10 -19.50 -1.63 -0.87
CA GLN A 10 -18.54 -1.04 -1.80
C GLN A 10 -18.72 0.46 -1.92
N ASN A 11 -19.95 0.94 -1.93
CA ASN A 11 -20.21 2.37 -2.03
C ASN A 11 -19.70 3.13 -0.81
N VAL A 12 -19.98 2.61 0.38
CA VAL A 12 -19.50 3.22 1.62
C VAL A 12 -17.98 3.22 1.64
N TRP A 13 -17.39 2.08 1.35
CA TRP A 13 -15.94 1.92 1.34
C TRP A 13 -15.28 2.83 0.31
N SER A 14 -15.87 2.88 -0.89
CA SER A 14 -15.33 3.72 -1.96
C SER A 14 -15.34 5.19 -1.60
N ARG A 15 -16.41 5.66 -0.91
CA ARG A 15 -16.45 7.04 -0.48
C ARG A 15 -15.36 7.34 0.55
N VAL A 16 -15.19 6.45 1.52
CA VAL A 16 -14.17 6.63 2.54
C VAL A 16 -12.79 6.64 1.91
N MET A 17 -12.52 5.67 1.06
CA MET A 17 -11.20 5.56 0.43
C MET A 17 -10.96 6.69 -0.57
N ALA A 18 -11.97 7.09 -1.33
CA ALA A 18 -11.82 8.19 -2.27
C ALA A 18 -11.51 9.50 -1.55
N ALA A 19 -12.20 9.76 -0.44
CA ALA A 19 -11.94 10.96 0.34
C ALA A 19 -10.51 10.97 0.87
N GLN A 20 -10.06 9.85 1.43
CA GLN A 20 -8.71 9.75 1.96
C GLN A 20 -7.68 9.83 0.86
N THR A 21 -7.90 9.12 -0.22
CA THR A 21 -6.96 9.08 -1.35
C THR A 21 -6.86 10.44 -2.01
N ALA A 22 -8.00 11.10 -2.23
CA ALA A 22 -7.99 12.42 -2.83
C ALA A 22 -7.25 13.42 -1.97
N ALA A 23 -7.46 13.38 -0.67
CA ALA A 23 -6.77 14.27 0.24
C ALA A 23 -5.28 14.01 0.23
N LEU A 24 -4.88 12.76 0.31
CA LEU A 24 -3.47 12.39 0.33
C LEU A 24 -2.78 12.66 -1.01
N CYS A 25 -3.41 12.23 -2.10
CA CYS A 25 -2.81 12.40 -3.41
C CYS A 25 -2.75 13.85 -3.83
N THR A 26 -3.81 14.62 -3.58
CA THR A 26 -3.84 16.01 -3.94
C THR A 26 -2.79 16.80 -3.18
N ASN A 27 -2.70 16.53 -1.89
CA ASN A 27 -1.69 17.19 -1.08
C ASN A 27 -0.29 16.79 -1.49
N ALA A 28 -0.11 15.53 -1.83
CA ALA A 28 1.19 15.04 -2.27
C ALA A 28 1.60 15.66 -3.60
N GLU A 29 0.65 15.93 -4.48
CA GLU A 29 0.97 16.51 -5.76
C GLU A 29 1.28 18.00 -5.66
N LYS A 30 0.56 18.70 -4.82
CA LYS A 30 0.75 20.14 -4.71
C LYS A 30 1.84 20.53 -3.74
N ALA A 31 1.90 19.83 -2.63
CA ALA A 31 2.85 20.16 -1.59
C ALA A 31 4.30 19.92 -1.97
N PRO A 32 4.64 18.86 -2.71
CA PRO A 32 6.05 18.50 -2.88
C PRO A 32 6.91 19.57 -3.47
N GLU A 33 6.40 20.33 -4.40
CA GLU A 33 7.22 21.32 -5.05
C GLU A 33 7.68 22.42 -4.12
N LYS A 34 6.77 22.90 -3.30
CA LYS A 34 7.10 23.99 -2.39
C LYS A 34 7.77 23.48 -1.14
N THR A 35 7.25 22.37 -0.66
CA THR A 35 7.74 21.84 0.59
C THR A 35 9.14 21.31 0.46
N ALA A 36 9.46 20.74 -0.66
CA ALA A 36 10.79 20.19 -0.87
C ALA A 36 11.88 21.24 -0.68
N ARG A 37 11.58 22.46 -1.01
CA ARG A 37 12.55 23.50 -0.85
C ARG A 37 12.65 24.04 0.55
N THR A 38 11.49 24.17 1.18
CA THR A 38 11.47 24.69 2.54
C THR A 38 11.91 23.68 3.53
N GLN A 39 11.85 22.45 3.14
CA GLN A 39 12.14 21.42 4.04
C GLN A 39 13.56 21.09 4.08
N GLN A 40 14.31 22.01 4.21
CA GLN A 40 15.69 21.78 4.49
C GLN A 40 15.85 21.24 5.87
N ALA A 41 14.78 20.82 6.44
CA ALA A 41 14.81 20.14 7.71
C ALA A 41 15.84 19.04 7.68
N PRO A 42 16.52 18.77 8.77
CA PRO A 42 17.51 17.73 8.85
C PRO A 42 16.91 16.47 8.34
N ALA A 43 17.40 16.05 7.24
CA ALA A 43 16.90 14.89 6.60
C ALA A 43 17.17 13.70 7.48
N VAL A 44 16.11 13.10 7.94
CA VAL A 44 16.23 11.75 8.43
C VAL A 44 16.45 10.95 7.18
N SER A 45 17.68 10.57 6.91
CA SER A 45 17.96 9.84 5.70
C SER A 45 17.40 8.44 5.81
N ILE A 46 16.65 8.08 4.80
CA ILE A 46 16.12 6.74 4.65
C ILE A 46 17.20 5.89 4.03
N THR A 47 17.47 4.73 4.63
CA THR A 47 18.45 3.82 4.05
C THR A 47 17.78 2.87 3.08
N PRO A 48 18.52 2.38 2.08
CA PRO A 48 17.96 1.36 1.17
C PRO A 48 17.47 0.12 1.91
N GLU A 49 18.14 -0.25 2.99
CA GLU A 49 17.75 -1.41 3.78
C GLU A 49 16.39 -1.21 4.43
N GLN A 50 16.10 0.00 4.89
CA GLN A 50 14.79 0.32 5.46
C GLN A 50 13.69 0.23 4.40
N VAL A 51 13.98 0.67 3.19
CA VAL A 51 13.02 0.57 2.09
C VAL A 51 12.78 -0.90 1.74
N MET A 52 13.84 -1.69 1.68
CA MET A 52 13.74 -3.11 1.37
C MET A 52 12.90 -3.83 2.44
N GLN A 53 13.11 -3.49 3.70
CA GLN A 53 12.32 -4.07 4.78
C GLN A 53 10.85 -3.68 4.67
N ALA A 54 10.55 -2.44 4.35
CA ALA A 54 9.19 -1.99 4.15
C ALA A 54 8.53 -2.73 2.99
N MET A 55 9.26 -2.96 1.91
CA MET A 55 8.74 -3.75 0.79
C MET A 55 8.39 -5.16 1.22
N HIS A 56 9.26 -5.79 2.00
CA HIS A 56 9.02 -7.13 2.51
C HIS A 56 7.74 -7.16 3.35
N GLU A 57 7.56 -6.18 4.21
CA GLU A 57 6.37 -6.09 5.06
C GLU A 57 5.09 -5.94 4.24
N GLU A 58 5.13 -5.13 3.19
CA GLU A 58 3.97 -4.98 2.30
C GLU A 58 3.64 -6.31 1.61
N LEU A 59 4.65 -7.04 1.18
CA LEU A 59 4.43 -8.34 0.54
C LEU A 59 3.90 -9.37 1.54
N CYS A 60 4.36 -9.33 2.78
CA CYS A 60 3.82 -10.19 3.84
C CYS A 60 2.36 -9.87 4.11
N ASP A 61 2.00 -8.59 4.15
CA ASP A 61 0.62 -8.17 4.35
C ASP A 61 -0.24 -8.63 3.18
N ALA A 62 0.25 -8.47 1.95
CA ALA A 62 -0.47 -8.95 0.77
C ALA A 62 -0.78 -10.44 0.88
N GLN A 63 0.18 -11.23 1.33
CA GLN A 63 0.00 -12.66 1.49
C GLN A 63 -1.01 -12.97 2.60
N THR A 64 -0.96 -12.23 3.69
CA THR A 64 -1.93 -12.39 4.78
C THR A 64 -3.35 -12.18 4.28
N TYR A 65 -3.58 -11.12 3.51
CA TYR A 65 -4.92 -10.86 2.98
C TYR A 65 -5.37 -11.90 1.97
N ARG A 66 -4.45 -12.44 1.19
CA ARG A 66 -4.78 -13.55 0.29
C ARG A 66 -5.19 -14.79 1.08
N CYS A 67 -4.49 -15.09 2.16
CA CYS A 67 -4.83 -16.22 3.00
C CYS A 67 -6.20 -16.06 3.65
N LEU A 68 -6.50 -14.84 4.12
CA LEU A 68 -7.81 -14.55 4.67
C LEU A 68 -8.89 -14.69 3.60
N ALA A 69 -8.61 -14.21 2.40
CA ALA A 69 -9.57 -14.29 1.30
C ALA A 69 -9.92 -15.74 0.96
N ALA A 70 -8.94 -16.64 1.07
CA ALA A 70 -9.17 -18.05 0.79
C ALA A 70 -10.20 -18.68 1.72
N ARG A 71 -10.40 -18.08 2.91
CA ARG A 71 -11.39 -18.56 3.89
C ARG A 71 -12.73 -17.88 3.77
N MET A 72 -12.86 -16.96 2.85
CA MET A 72 -14.06 -16.16 2.70
C MET A 72 -14.67 -16.38 1.33
N SER A 73 -15.87 -15.86 1.15
CA SER A 73 -16.56 -15.94 -0.12
C SER A 73 -17.26 -14.61 -0.40
N GLY A 74 -17.74 -14.44 -1.62
CA GLY A 74 -18.52 -13.27 -1.99
C GLY A 74 -17.77 -11.97 -1.87
N CYS A 75 -18.42 -10.95 -1.32
CA CYS A 75 -17.87 -9.63 -1.19
C CYS A 75 -16.64 -9.58 -0.30
N ALA A 76 -16.68 -10.33 0.78
CA ALA A 76 -15.56 -10.36 1.71
C ALA A 76 -14.28 -10.83 1.02
N ARG A 77 -14.39 -11.88 0.23
CA ARG A 77 -13.26 -12.39 -0.52
C ARG A 77 -12.74 -11.37 -1.52
N LYS A 78 -13.64 -10.77 -2.28
CA LYS A 78 -13.24 -9.77 -3.27
C LYS A 78 -12.56 -8.57 -2.62
N THR A 79 -13.08 -8.13 -1.49
CA THR A 79 -12.49 -7.00 -0.76
C THR A 79 -11.09 -7.33 -0.26
N LEU A 80 -10.92 -8.53 0.31
CA LEU A 80 -9.61 -8.94 0.81
C LEU A 80 -8.60 -9.09 -0.32
N LEU A 81 -9.03 -9.59 -1.47
CA LEU A 81 -8.14 -9.69 -2.63
C LEU A 81 -7.75 -8.32 -3.15
N ALA A 82 -8.67 -7.36 -3.10
CA ALA A 82 -8.37 -5.98 -3.48
C ALA A 82 -7.35 -5.35 -2.55
N ILE A 83 -7.49 -5.58 -1.24
CA ILE A 83 -6.53 -5.10 -0.26
C ILE A 83 -5.15 -5.72 -0.52
N SER A 84 -5.13 -7.03 -0.78
CA SER A 84 -3.88 -7.72 -1.09
C SER A 84 -3.19 -7.11 -2.32
N HIS A 85 -3.97 -6.79 -3.33
CA HIS A 85 -3.45 -6.14 -4.52
C HIS A 85 -2.86 -4.77 -4.19
N ASP A 86 -3.54 -3.99 -3.37
CA ASP A 86 -3.06 -2.67 -2.97
C ASP A 86 -1.73 -2.76 -2.23
N GLU A 87 -1.57 -3.77 -1.38
CA GLU A 87 -0.32 -3.96 -0.67
C GLU A 87 0.83 -4.26 -1.65
N ARG A 88 0.54 -5.03 -2.69
CA ARG A 88 1.57 -5.29 -3.72
C ARG A 88 1.90 -4.04 -4.51
N CYS A 89 0.92 -3.18 -4.75
CA CYS A 89 1.18 -1.90 -5.40
C CYS A 89 2.06 -1.02 -4.53
N HIS A 90 1.83 -1.04 -3.21
CA HIS A 90 2.70 -0.31 -2.29
C HIS A 90 4.14 -0.81 -2.37
N ALA A 91 4.33 -2.12 -2.43
CA ALA A 91 5.67 -2.68 -2.56
C ALA A 91 6.36 -2.20 -3.84
N LYS A 92 5.62 -2.12 -4.94
CA LYS A 92 6.17 -1.60 -6.19
C LYS A 92 6.60 -0.15 -6.07
N LYS A 93 5.80 0.66 -5.40
CA LYS A 93 6.14 2.06 -5.19
C LYS A 93 7.39 2.20 -4.34
N LEU A 94 7.51 1.38 -3.32
CA LEU A 94 8.72 1.36 -2.51
C LEU A 94 9.93 0.90 -3.32
N GLY A 95 9.70 -0.02 -4.26
CA GLY A 95 10.75 -0.44 -5.17
C GLY A 95 11.28 0.70 -6.04
N ALA A 96 10.39 1.61 -6.45
CA ALA A 96 10.80 2.78 -7.19
C ALA A 96 11.70 3.68 -6.32
N ILE A 97 11.36 3.83 -5.06
CA ILE A 97 12.19 4.60 -4.12
C ILE A 97 13.55 3.94 -3.96
N TYR A 98 13.57 2.63 -3.81
CA TYR A 98 14.82 1.89 -3.71
C TYR A 98 15.72 2.14 -4.92
N PHE A 99 15.12 2.12 -6.10
CA PHE A 99 15.87 2.40 -7.33
C PHE A 99 16.44 3.82 -7.34
N LEU A 100 15.66 4.80 -6.86
CA LEU A 100 16.15 6.16 -6.76
C LEU A 100 17.33 6.29 -5.81
N LEU A 101 17.35 5.49 -4.76
CA LEU A 101 18.42 5.54 -3.77
C LEU A 101 19.67 4.79 -4.21
N THR A 102 19.52 3.71 -4.95
CA THR A 102 20.65 2.81 -5.23
C THR A 102 21.00 2.68 -6.69
N GLY A 103 20.09 3.04 -7.59
CA GLY A 103 20.25 2.78 -9.02
C GLY A 103 20.05 1.32 -9.39
N LYS A 104 19.63 0.49 -8.44
CA LYS A 104 19.46 -0.94 -8.65
C LYS A 104 18.02 -1.34 -8.42
N LYS A 105 17.60 -2.43 -9.08
CA LYS A 105 16.30 -3.00 -8.87
C LYS A 105 16.24 -3.69 -7.51
N ALA A 106 15.15 -3.44 -6.79
CA ALA A 106 14.96 -4.08 -5.50
C ALA A 106 14.60 -5.54 -5.65
N CYS A 107 15.14 -6.37 -4.76
CA CYS A 107 14.78 -7.78 -4.68
C CYS A 107 14.40 -8.09 -3.23
N PRO A 108 13.19 -7.73 -2.83
CA PRO A 108 12.79 -7.95 -1.44
C PRO A 108 12.61 -9.43 -1.14
N LYS A 109 12.79 -9.76 0.12
CA LYS A 109 12.56 -11.12 0.58
C LYS A 109 11.08 -11.44 0.44
N LYS A 110 10.79 -12.63 -0.07
CA LYS A 110 9.40 -13.06 -0.24
C LYS A 110 8.82 -13.50 1.10
N PRO A 111 7.48 -13.45 1.24
CA PRO A 111 6.84 -13.98 2.43
C PRO A 111 7.15 -15.47 2.61
N GLU A 112 7.44 -15.85 3.84
CA GLU A 112 7.84 -17.22 4.13
C GLU A 112 6.68 -18.18 4.32
N ASN A 113 5.53 -17.66 4.72
CA ASN A 113 4.40 -18.51 5.05
C ASN A 113 3.32 -18.44 4.00
N PRO A 114 3.28 -19.41 3.07
CA PRO A 114 2.08 -19.58 2.27
C PRO A 114 0.95 -19.99 3.18
N CYS A 115 -0.26 -19.73 2.78
CA CYS A 115 -1.43 -20.03 3.61
C CYS A 115 -1.51 -21.49 4.06
#